data_cd2f0a57954160fad9a35d345e012325
#
_entry.id   cd2f0a57954160fad9a35d345e012325
#
_cell.length_a   1.000
_cell.length_b   1.000
_cell.length_c   1.000
_cell.angle_alpha   90.00
_cell.angle_beta   90.00
_cell.angle_gamma   90.00
#
_symmetry.space_group_name_H-M   'P 1'
#
loop_
_entity.id
_entity.type
_entity.pdbx_description
1 polymer ?
#
loop_
_entity_poly.entity_id
_entity_poly.type
_entity_poly.pdbx_seq_one_letter_code
_entity_poly.pdbx_strand_id
1 'polypeptide(L)'
;HAVTAAHNLCAAFLDAHLFHGNELGLDKDQITWRRVLDMNDRALREIEVAQGGDKNGVPRRTGFDITSASEIMAILGLSKDIHDLRKRLGAMVVGYTGAGKPVTAEDLKAAGAMTAILKDALKPTLMQTLE
;
A
#
# COMPACT_ATOMS: atom_id res chain seq x y z
N HIS A 1 -11.57 5.12 -6.81
CA HIS A 1 -10.63 4.47 -7.73
C HIS A 1 -9.18 4.81 -7.44
N ALA A 2 -8.89 6.08 -7.18
CA ALA A 2 -7.51 6.51 -6.89
C ALA A 2 -6.98 5.88 -5.60
N VAL A 3 -7.80 5.78 -4.57
CA VAL A 3 -7.41 5.14 -3.30
C VAL A 3 -7.12 3.66 -3.53
N THR A 4 -7.97 2.97 -4.25
CA THR A 4 -7.76 1.56 -4.60
C THR A 4 -6.45 1.39 -5.37
N ALA A 5 -6.22 2.23 -6.38
CA ALA A 5 -5.01 2.17 -7.20
C ALA A 5 -3.75 2.43 -6.37
N ALA A 6 -3.75 3.48 -5.55
CA ALA A 6 -2.59 3.82 -4.72
C ALA A 6 -2.32 2.74 -3.67
N HIS A 7 -3.36 2.24 -3.01
CA HIS A 7 -3.24 1.19 -2.00
C HIS A 7 -2.65 -0.09 -2.60
N ASN A 8 -3.19 -0.52 -3.75
CA ASN A 8 -2.75 -1.74 -4.39
C ASN A 8 -1.39 -1.59 -5.06
N LEU A 9 -1.03 -0.38 -5.48
CA LEU A 9 0.32 -0.10 -5.96
C LEU A 9 1.34 -0.35 -4.86
N CYS A 10 1.04 0.07 -3.63
CA CYS A 10 1.92 -0.19 -2.48
C CYS A 10 2.07 -1.70 -2.25
N ALA A 11 0.97 -2.45 -2.34
CA ALA A 11 1.02 -3.92 -2.23
C ALA A 11 1.88 -4.54 -3.33
N ALA A 12 1.79 -4.02 -4.55
CA ALA A 12 2.61 -4.50 -5.66
C ALA A 12 4.09 -4.19 -5.46
N PHE A 13 4.42 -3.00 -4.93
CA PHE A 13 5.81 -2.65 -4.59
C PHE A 13 6.36 -3.61 -3.52
N LEU A 14 5.53 -3.95 -2.55
CA LEU A 14 5.91 -4.87 -1.49
C LEU A 14 6.18 -6.27 -2.06
N ASP A 15 5.31 -6.78 -2.90
CA ASP A 15 5.51 -8.08 -3.52
C ASP A 15 6.72 -8.10 -4.44
N ALA A 16 6.95 -7.02 -5.19
CA ALA A 16 8.14 -6.88 -6.02
C ALA A 16 9.41 -6.88 -5.18
N HIS A 17 9.38 -6.18 -4.03
CA HIS A 17 10.52 -6.13 -3.11
C HIS A 17 10.86 -7.54 -2.60
N LEU A 18 9.87 -8.31 -2.20
CA LEU A 18 10.06 -9.69 -1.76
C LEU A 18 10.66 -10.56 -2.87
N PHE A 19 10.19 -10.37 -4.10
CA PHE A 19 10.64 -11.15 -5.25
C PHE A 19 12.08 -10.81 -5.67
N HIS A 20 12.43 -9.52 -5.62
CA HIS A 20 13.72 -9.00 -6.12
C HIS A 20 14.77 -8.83 -5.02
N GLY A 21 14.89 -9.82 -4.15
CA GLY A 21 15.99 -9.92 -3.19
C GLY A 21 15.66 -9.53 -1.76
N ASN A 22 14.55 -8.87 -1.51
CA ASN A 22 14.10 -8.51 -0.16
C ASN A 22 15.22 -7.89 0.70
N GLU A 23 15.84 -6.84 0.20
CA GLU A 23 16.99 -6.19 0.88
C GLU A 23 16.64 -5.66 2.27
N LEU A 24 15.39 -5.25 2.48
CA LEU A 24 14.94 -4.74 3.78
C LEU A 24 14.72 -5.84 4.82
N GLY A 25 14.74 -7.10 4.39
CA GLY A 25 14.56 -8.22 5.32
C GLY A 25 13.14 -8.38 5.83
N LEU A 26 12.13 -8.03 5.02
CA LEU A 26 10.72 -8.23 5.37
C LEU A 26 10.44 -9.71 5.66
N ASP A 27 9.76 -9.96 6.76
CA ASP A 27 9.25 -11.30 7.07
C ASP A 27 7.88 -11.44 6.40
N LYS A 28 7.77 -12.39 5.47
CA LYS A 28 6.53 -12.63 4.73
C LYS A 28 5.32 -12.94 5.62
N ASP A 29 5.57 -13.44 6.84
CA ASP A 29 4.52 -13.77 7.79
C ASP A 29 4.15 -12.60 8.70
N GLN A 30 4.85 -11.46 8.59
CA GLN A 30 4.60 -10.26 9.37
C GLN A 30 4.22 -9.05 8.50
N ILE A 31 3.68 -9.31 7.32
CA ILE A 31 3.21 -8.25 6.41
C ILE A 31 1.79 -7.89 6.81
N THR A 32 1.59 -6.60 7.10
CA THR A 32 0.29 -6.07 7.50
C THR A 32 -0.45 -5.39 6.36
N TRP A 33 0.25 -5.01 5.30
CA TRP A 33 -0.37 -4.33 4.16
C TRP A 33 -1.06 -5.34 3.26
N ARG A 34 -2.37 -5.15 3.09
CA ARG A 34 -3.22 -6.02 2.27
C ARG A 34 -3.64 -5.27 1.02
N ARG A 35 -4.37 -5.93 0.14
CA ARG A 35 -4.98 -5.27 -1.02
C ARG A 35 -6.39 -4.83 -0.68
N VAL A 36 -6.98 -3.97 -1.51
CA VAL A 36 -8.36 -3.52 -1.33
C VAL A 36 -9.15 -3.66 -2.63
N LEU A 37 -10.45 -3.83 -2.46
CA LEU A 37 -11.44 -3.85 -3.55
C LEU A 37 -12.59 -2.93 -3.16
N ASP A 38 -13.30 -2.42 -4.18
CA ASP A 38 -14.45 -1.54 -3.95
C ASP A 38 -15.69 -2.29 -3.48
N MET A 39 -15.61 -3.60 -3.31
CA MET A 39 -16.70 -4.43 -2.81
C MET A 39 -16.23 -5.31 -1.68
N ASN A 40 -17.16 -5.64 -0.77
CA ASN A 40 -16.86 -6.53 0.35
C ASN A 40 -17.09 -7.98 -0.09
N ASP A 41 -16.01 -8.75 -0.19
CA ASP A 41 -16.07 -10.14 -0.60
C ASP A 41 -15.33 -11.01 0.42
N ARG A 42 -16.08 -11.81 1.15
CA ARG A 42 -15.53 -12.68 2.20
C ARG A 42 -14.54 -13.72 1.65
N ALA A 43 -14.76 -14.17 0.42
CA ALA A 43 -13.88 -15.17 -0.20
C ALA A 43 -12.47 -14.64 -0.43
N LEU A 44 -12.30 -13.31 -0.49
CA LEU A 44 -11.01 -12.69 -0.73
C LEU A 44 -10.33 -12.18 0.54
N ARG A 45 -10.93 -12.37 1.72
CA ARG A 45 -10.34 -11.88 2.98
C ARG A 45 -9.09 -12.64 3.40
N GLU A 46 -9.01 -13.92 3.04
CA GLU A 46 -7.81 -14.73 3.26
C GLU A 46 -7.55 -15.55 2.04
N ILE A 47 -6.49 -15.24 1.33
CA ILE A 47 -6.09 -15.94 0.10
C ILE A 47 -4.59 -16.13 0.09
N GLU A 48 -4.13 -16.97 -0.81
CA GLU A 48 -2.71 -17.12 -1.09
C GLU A 48 -2.42 -16.48 -2.44
N VAL A 49 -1.41 -15.61 -2.47
CA VAL A 49 -0.99 -14.90 -3.68
C VAL A 49 0.34 -15.45 -4.18
N ALA A 50 0.66 -15.10 -5.42
CA ALA A 50 1.92 -15.48 -6.07
C ALA A 50 2.10 -16.99 -6.20
N GLN A 51 1.01 -17.71 -6.38
CA GLN A 51 1.02 -19.14 -6.71
C GLN A 51 1.40 -19.35 -8.17
N GLY A 52 1.84 -20.54 -8.51
CA GLY A 52 2.13 -20.90 -9.89
C GLY A 52 3.59 -20.91 -10.28
N GLY A 53 4.49 -20.85 -9.31
CA GLY A 53 5.93 -21.01 -9.54
C GLY A 53 6.74 -19.75 -9.29
N ASP A 54 8.05 -19.91 -9.36
CA ASP A 54 9.02 -18.89 -8.93
C ASP A 54 8.91 -17.55 -9.69
N LYS A 55 8.34 -17.58 -10.89
CA LYS A 55 8.22 -16.38 -11.72
C LYS A 55 7.07 -15.48 -11.32
N ASN A 56 6.16 -15.95 -10.47
CA ASN A 56 4.95 -15.23 -10.09
C ASN A 56 5.08 -14.49 -8.76
N GLY A 57 6.27 -14.46 -8.17
CA GLY A 57 6.53 -13.78 -6.91
C GLY A 57 6.75 -14.74 -5.76
N VAL A 58 6.72 -14.21 -4.55
CA VAL A 58 6.88 -14.99 -3.32
C VAL A 58 5.51 -15.38 -2.78
N PRO A 59 5.19 -16.69 -2.72
CA PRO A 59 3.90 -17.14 -2.19
C PRO A 59 3.72 -16.71 -0.74
N ARG A 60 2.57 -16.15 -0.43
CA ARG A 60 2.21 -15.77 0.95
C ARG A 60 0.71 -15.65 1.11
N ARG A 61 0.28 -15.69 2.36
CA ARG A 61 -1.13 -15.48 2.71
C ARG A 61 -1.38 -13.99 2.89
N THR A 62 -2.47 -13.52 2.33
CA THR A 62 -2.92 -12.13 2.45
C THR A 62 -4.43 -12.10 2.19
N GLY A 63 -4.96 -10.99 1.77
CA GLY A 63 -6.36 -10.87 1.42
C GLY A 63 -6.69 -9.51 0.86
N PHE A 64 -7.96 -9.34 0.53
CA PHE A 64 -8.51 -8.08 0.07
C PHE A 64 -9.50 -7.56 1.10
N ASP A 65 -9.31 -6.31 1.50
CA ASP A 65 -10.25 -5.58 2.35
C ASP A 65 -11.09 -4.66 1.48
N ILE A 66 -12.15 -4.09 2.02
CA ILE A 66 -12.93 -3.10 1.27
C ILE A 66 -12.14 -1.78 1.24
N THR A 67 -12.21 -1.06 0.12
CA THR A 67 -11.46 0.19 -0.08
C THR A 67 -11.70 1.21 1.04
N SER A 68 -12.91 1.32 1.54
CA SER A 68 -13.23 2.23 2.64
C SER A 68 -12.47 1.94 3.94
N ALA A 69 -11.93 0.74 4.09
CA ALA A 69 -11.11 0.38 5.24
C ALA A 69 -9.64 0.75 5.05
N SER A 70 -9.25 1.29 3.88
CA SER A 70 -7.87 1.68 3.62
C SER A 70 -7.43 2.81 4.54
N GLU A 71 -6.23 2.68 5.08
CA GLU A 71 -5.59 3.72 5.85
C GLU A 71 -5.42 5.01 5.03
N ILE A 72 -5.30 4.89 3.72
CA ILE A 72 -5.17 6.02 2.80
C ILE A 72 -6.41 6.93 2.85
N MET A 73 -7.59 6.36 3.06
CA MET A 73 -8.82 7.17 3.19
C MET A 73 -8.72 8.16 4.35
N ALA A 74 -8.25 7.68 5.50
CA ALA A 74 -8.06 8.55 6.67
C ALA A 74 -6.96 9.58 6.44
N ILE A 75 -5.87 9.17 5.79
CA ILE A 75 -4.75 10.06 5.49
C ILE A 75 -5.19 11.21 4.58
N LEU A 76 -6.00 10.92 3.56
CA LEU A 76 -6.52 11.96 2.68
C LEU A 76 -7.33 13.01 3.45
N GLY A 77 -8.15 12.56 4.40
CA GLY A 77 -8.95 13.46 5.22
C GLY A 77 -8.14 14.33 6.17
N LEU A 78 -6.95 13.88 6.56
CA LEU A 78 -6.09 14.59 7.51
C LEU A 78 -5.02 15.45 6.83
N SER A 79 -4.72 15.20 5.56
CA SER A 79 -3.62 15.86 4.88
C SER A 79 -3.96 17.32 4.55
N LYS A 80 -3.01 18.22 4.81
CA LYS A 80 -3.17 19.66 4.60
C LYS A 80 -2.84 20.06 3.16
N ASP A 81 -1.87 19.42 2.55
CA ASP A 81 -1.41 19.68 1.19
C ASP A 81 -0.72 18.43 0.63
N ILE A 82 -0.22 18.53 -0.60
CA ILE A 82 0.43 17.41 -1.28
C ILE A 82 1.71 16.97 -0.57
N HIS A 83 2.46 17.92 -0.03
CA HIS A 83 3.70 17.60 0.69
C HIS A 83 3.41 16.80 1.96
N ASP A 84 2.40 17.24 2.72
CA ASP A 84 1.94 16.55 3.93
C ASP A 84 1.39 15.17 3.58
N LEU A 85 0.63 15.06 2.48
CA LEU A 85 0.10 13.78 1.99
C LEU A 85 1.23 12.79 1.74
N ARG A 86 2.26 13.21 1.00
CA ARG A 86 3.40 12.34 0.68
C ARG A 86 4.11 11.87 1.95
N LYS A 87 4.31 12.77 2.90
CA LYS A 87 4.96 12.45 4.16
C LYS A 87 4.16 11.41 4.96
N ARG A 88 2.85 11.59 5.05
CA ARG A 88 1.98 10.67 5.77
C ARG A 88 1.91 9.29 5.09
N LEU A 89 1.82 9.27 3.77
CA LEU A 89 1.84 8.01 3.02
C LEU A 89 3.15 7.24 3.26
N GLY A 90 4.27 7.95 3.24
CA GLY A 90 5.57 7.35 3.47
C GLY A 90 5.73 6.73 4.85
N ALA A 91 5.04 7.27 5.85
CA ALA A 91 5.12 6.79 7.23
C ALA A 91 4.27 5.54 7.51
N MET A 92 3.41 5.14 6.56
CA MET A 92 2.58 3.94 6.76
C MET A 92 3.44 2.68 6.89
N VAL A 93 3.17 1.89 7.94
CA VAL A 93 3.86 0.62 8.16
C VAL A 93 3.19 -0.45 7.29
N VAL A 94 3.98 -1.17 6.53
CA VAL A 94 3.49 -2.21 5.61
C VAL A 94 3.83 -3.62 6.10
N GLY A 95 4.73 -3.74 7.06
CA GLY A 95 5.14 -5.02 7.61
C GLY A 95 6.34 -4.84 8.53
N TYR A 96 6.91 -5.96 8.93
CA TYR A 96 8.03 -5.98 9.87
C TYR A 96 9.13 -6.91 9.36
N THR A 97 10.37 -6.62 9.74
CA THR A 97 11.49 -7.50 9.46
C THR A 97 11.45 -8.72 10.39
N GLY A 98 12.29 -9.71 10.11
CA GLY A 98 12.44 -10.87 10.99
C GLY A 98 12.85 -10.50 12.41
N ALA A 99 13.52 -9.36 12.59
CA ALA A 99 13.90 -8.84 13.90
C ALA A 99 12.81 -7.97 14.56
N GLY A 100 11.66 -7.80 13.89
CA GLY A 100 10.55 -7.02 14.44
C GLY A 100 10.62 -5.52 14.16
N LYS A 101 11.51 -5.08 13.28
CA LYS A 101 11.63 -3.66 12.92
C LYS A 101 10.56 -3.30 11.88
N PRO A 102 9.82 -2.19 12.05
CA PRO A 102 8.81 -1.80 11.08
C PRO A 102 9.41 -1.38 9.74
N VAL A 103 8.73 -1.73 8.67
CA VAL A 103 9.06 -1.32 7.30
C VAL A 103 7.91 -0.47 6.80
N THR A 104 8.23 0.70 6.22
CA THR A 104 7.25 1.68 5.78
C THR A 104 7.13 1.73 4.25
N ALA A 105 6.10 2.41 3.77
CA ALA A 105 5.94 2.65 2.34
C ALA A 105 7.12 3.46 1.77
N GLU A 106 7.70 4.37 2.56
CA GLU A 106 8.90 5.12 2.14
C GLU A 106 10.09 4.19 1.97
N ASP A 107 10.26 3.20 2.86
CA ASP A 107 11.33 2.21 2.76
C ASP A 107 11.23 1.42 1.45
N LEU A 108 10.01 1.17 0.98
CA LEU A 108 9.76 0.52 -0.31
C LEU A 108 9.87 1.48 -1.50
N LYS A 109 10.04 2.78 -1.23
CA LYS A 109 10.05 3.84 -2.24
C LYS A 109 8.72 3.97 -3.00
N ALA A 110 7.63 3.59 -2.34
CA ALA A 110 6.30 3.63 -2.93
C ALA A 110 5.58 4.97 -2.73
N ALA A 111 5.99 5.76 -1.73
CA ALA A 111 5.26 6.97 -1.34
C ALA A 111 5.11 7.99 -2.47
N GLY A 112 6.16 8.20 -3.25
CA GLY A 112 6.10 9.14 -4.37
C GLY A 112 5.12 8.73 -5.46
N ALA A 113 5.12 7.44 -5.82
CA ALA A 113 4.21 6.91 -6.84
C ALA A 113 2.75 6.95 -6.37
N MET A 114 2.51 6.61 -5.10
CA MET A 114 1.17 6.69 -4.50
C MET A 114 0.66 8.13 -4.50
N THR A 115 1.52 9.07 -4.13
CA THR A 115 1.17 10.50 -4.10
C THR A 115 0.81 10.99 -5.50
N ALA A 116 1.56 10.57 -6.52
CA ALA A 116 1.28 10.97 -7.90
C ALA A 116 -0.12 10.50 -8.35
N ILE A 117 -0.49 9.29 -8.04
CA ILE A 117 -1.82 8.75 -8.37
C ILE A 117 -2.92 9.57 -7.69
N LEU A 118 -2.75 9.83 -6.40
CA LEU A 118 -3.75 10.56 -5.62
C LEU A 118 -3.84 12.02 -6.03
N LYS A 119 -2.70 12.64 -6.31
CA LYS A 119 -2.62 14.04 -6.76
C LYS A 119 -3.43 14.26 -8.05
N ASP A 120 -3.23 13.40 -9.03
CA ASP A 120 -3.90 13.53 -10.31
C ASP A 120 -5.42 13.38 -10.18
N ALA A 121 -5.86 12.44 -9.34
CA ALA A 121 -7.28 12.18 -9.15
C ALA A 121 -7.98 13.26 -8.32
N LEU A 122 -7.28 13.89 -7.38
CA LEU A 122 -7.85 14.86 -6.43
C LEU A 122 -7.43 16.30 -6.70
N LYS A 123 -6.73 16.53 -7.78
CA LYS A 123 -6.17 17.83 -8.13
C LYS A 123 -7.18 18.99 -8.05
N PRO A 124 -8.39 18.88 -8.62
CA PRO A 124 -9.35 19.99 -8.50
C PRO A 124 -9.73 20.28 -7.05
N THR A 125 -9.94 19.25 -6.24
CA THR A 125 -10.33 19.40 -4.84
C THR A 125 -9.22 20.01 -4.01
N LEU A 126 -7.99 19.54 -4.19
CA LEU A 126 -6.83 20.06 -3.45
C LEU A 126 -6.51 21.49 -3.85
N MET A 127 -6.65 21.84 -5.11
CA MET A 127 -6.45 23.21 -5.57
C MET A 127 -7.50 24.15 -5.00
N GLN A 128 -8.74 23.72 -4.91
CA GLN A 128 -9.79 24.50 -4.27
C GLN A 128 -9.52 24.73 -2.79
N THR A 129 -8.98 23.75 -2.11
CA THR A 129 -8.65 23.84 -0.70
C THR A 129 -7.52 24.84 -0.44
N LEU A 130 -6.60 24.98 -1.39
CA LEU A 130 -5.46 25.88 -1.26
C LEU A 130 -5.82 27.35 -1.56
N GLU A 131 -6.96 27.57 -2.16
CA GLU A 131 -7.46 28.91 -2.43
C GLU A 131 -8.16 29.50 -1.20
#